data_22ee6a0619e8b4510a83877a89d27fb4
#
_entry.id   22ee6a0619e8b4510a83877a89d27fb4
#
_cell.length_a   1.000
_cell.length_b   1.000
_cell.length_c   1.000
_cell.angle_alpha   90.00
_cell.angle_beta   90.00
_cell.angle_gamma   90.00
#
_symmetry.space_group_name_H-M   'P 1'
#
loop_
_entity.id
_entity.type
_entity.pdbx_description
1 polymer ?
#
loop_
_entity_poly.entity_id
_entity_poly.type
_entity_poly.pdbx_seq_one_letter_code
_entity_poly.pdbx_strand_id
1 'polypeptide(L)'
;MQDDGKVILRFRDGHTERATLAVIDAAREVLDATPDQDGGSEEVPFSALKAVFFPRMVPVEQLEEPHGSLIAVEFADGEVIRGTATYNPEASGFFLFPLDRSKNERIFVVRDAIASIEVEKL
;
A
#
# COMPACT_ATOMS: atom_id res chain seq x y z
N MET A 1 -18.39 -1.10 -16.57
CA MET A 1 -18.26 -0.59 -15.21
C MET A 1 -16.87 -0.88 -14.67
N GLN A 2 -16.24 0.11 -14.15
CA GLN A 2 -14.89 -0.06 -13.65
C GLN A 2 -14.90 -0.33 -12.15
N ASP A 3 -13.94 -1.14 -11.73
CA ASP A 3 -13.76 -1.43 -10.30
C ASP A 3 -12.69 -0.52 -9.71
N ASP A 4 -12.70 0.74 -10.14
CA ASP A 4 -11.74 1.72 -9.68
C ASP A 4 -11.83 1.85 -8.17
N GLY A 5 -10.68 1.91 -7.55
CA GLY A 5 -10.60 2.12 -6.12
C GLY A 5 -10.68 0.86 -5.28
N LYS A 6 -10.84 -0.31 -5.90
CA LYS A 6 -10.82 -1.57 -5.13
C LYS A 6 -9.44 -1.82 -4.58
N VAL A 7 -9.37 -2.07 -3.29
CA VAL A 7 -8.10 -2.31 -2.59
C VAL A 7 -8.26 -3.41 -1.56
N ILE A 8 -7.13 -3.89 -1.08
CA ILE A 8 -7.09 -4.80 0.07
C ILE A 8 -6.35 -4.08 1.17
N LEU A 9 -7.04 -3.82 2.28
CA LEU A 9 -6.44 -3.21 3.45
C LEU A 9 -5.80 -4.30 4.27
N ARG A 10 -4.53 -4.12 4.62
CA ARG A 10 -3.82 -5.01 5.53
C ARG A 10 -3.60 -4.30 6.84
N PHE A 11 -4.07 -4.89 7.92
CA PHE A 11 -4.00 -4.31 9.24
C PHE A 11 -2.82 -4.87 10.03
N ARG A 12 -2.38 -4.14 11.03
CA ARG A 12 -1.22 -4.53 11.84
C ARG A 12 -1.46 -5.80 12.65
N ASP A 13 -2.73 -6.10 12.94
CA ASP A 13 -3.07 -7.32 13.69
C ASP A 13 -3.08 -8.56 12.79
N GLY A 14 -2.85 -8.40 11.50
CA GLY A 14 -2.75 -9.50 10.55
C GLY A 14 -4.00 -9.75 9.73
N HIS A 15 -5.14 -9.13 10.07
CA HIS A 15 -6.33 -9.37 9.25
C HIS A 15 -6.32 -8.49 8.00
N THR A 16 -7.11 -8.89 7.02
CA THR A 16 -7.25 -8.16 5.77
C THR A 16 -8.71 -7.87 5.50
N GLU A 17 -8.96 -6.83 4.71
CA GLU A 17 -10.31 -6.39 4.42
C GLU A 17 -10.35 -5.86 3.00
N ARG A 18 -11.33 -6.31 2.22
CA ARG A 18 -11.54 -5.76 0.88
C ARG A 18 -12.41 -4.54 0.98
N ALA A 19 -12.04 -3.50 0.26
CA ALA A 19 -12.76 -2.22 0.36
C ALA A 19 -12.64 -1.44 -0.94
N THR A 20 -13.46 -0.40 -1.06
CA THR A 20 -13.34 0.58 -2.11
C THR A 20 -12.75 1.84 -1.49
N LEU A 21 -11.58 2.23 -1.96
CA LEU A 21 -10.85 3.36 -1.42
C LEU A 21 -11.43 4.67 -1.98
N ALA A 22 -11.71 5.62 -1.09
CA ALA A 22 -12.10 6.96 -1.50
C ALA A 22 -10.89 7.88 -1.54
N VAL A 23 -10.14 7.95 -0.43
CA VAL A 23 -8.98 8.84 -0.37
C VAL A 23 -8.01 8.36 0.69
N ILE A 24 -6.72 8.59 0.44
CA ILE A 24 -5.66 8.45 1.44
C ILE A 24 -5.24 9.86 1.81
N ASP A 25 -5.42 10.20 3.10
CA ASP A 25 -5.06 11.52 3.60
C ASP A 25 -3.81 11.40 4.45
N ALA A 26 -2.66 11.61 3.83
CA ALA A 26 -1.38 11.42 4.51
C ALA A 26 -1.15 12.46 5.59
N ALA A 27 -1.70 13.66 5.44
CA ALA A 27 -1.53 14.72 6.43
C ALA A 27 -2.26 14.41 7.72
N ARG A 28 -3.46 13.82 7.62
CA ARG A 28 -4.24 13.42 8.79
C ARG A 28 -3.93 11.99 9.22
N GLU A 29 -3.16 11.26 8.41
CA GLU A 29 -2.77 9.87 8.65
C GLU A 29 -3.99 8.95 8.81
N VAL A 30 -4.94 9.14 7.91
CA VAL A 30 -6.13 8.30 7.83
C VAL A 30 -6.45 8.03 6.37
N LEU A 31 -7.25 7.00 6.12
CA LEU A 31 -7.85 6.82 4.80
C LEU A 31 -9.35 6.60 4.96
N ASP A 32 -10.08 6.94 3.92
CA ASP A 32 -11.53 6.68 3.86
C ASP A 32 -11.78 5.58 2.86
N ALA A 33 -12.50 4.57 3.28
CA ALA A 33 -12.81 3.42 2.43
C ALA A 33 -14.15 2.84 2.83
N THR A 34 -14.78 2.14 1.90
CA THR A 34 -16.03 1.45 2.16
C THR A 34 -15.79 -0.05 2.08
N PRO A 35 -15.88 -0.78 3.20
CA PRO A 35 -15.71 -2.22 3.18
C PRO A 35 -16.74 -2.89 2.28
N ASP A 36 -16.32 -3.93 1.56
CA ASP A 36 -17.21 -4.61 0.62
C ASP A 36 -18.41 -5.22 1.32
N GLN A 37 -18.24 -5.67 2.55
CA GLN A 37 -19.28 -6.38 3.28
C GLN A 37 -20.22 -5.47 4.03
N ASP A 38 -19.82 -4.26 4.30
CA ASP A 38 -20.56 -3.38 5.22
C ASP A 38 -21.28 -2.25 4.53
N GLY A 39 -20.83 -1.81 3.38
CA GLY A 39 -21.50 -0.79 2.60
C GLY A 39 -21.41 0.62 3.16
N GLY A 40 -20.91 0.81 4.37
CA GLY A 40 -20.75 2.12 4.98
C GLY A 40 -19.33 2.63 4.88
N SER A 41 -19.16 3.92 4.67
CA SER A 41 -17.85 4.53 4.60
C SER A 41 -17.19 4.52 5.99
N GLU A 42 -15.90 4.19 6.03
CA GLU A 42 -15.14 4.16 7.28
C GLU A 42 -13.87 4.96 7.14
N GLU A 43 -13.51 5.65 8.22
CA GLU A 43 -12.22 6.30 8.31
C GLU A 43 -11.28 5.35 9.05
N VAL A 44 -10.17 4.98 8.42
CA VAL A 44 -9.23 4.01 8.97
C VAL A 44 -7.92 4.72 9.28
N PRO A 45 -7.51 4.73 10.56
CA PRO A 45 -6.26 5.40 10.90
C PRO A 45 -5.04 4.61 10.47
N PHE A 46 -3.97 5.32 10.09
CA PHE A 46 -2.72 4.67 9.73
C PHE A 46 -2.17 3.83 10.89
N SER A 47 -2.48 4.21 12.12
CA SER A 47 -2.00 3.47 13.28
C SER A 47 -2.51 2.03 13.33
N ALA A 48 -3.60 1.73 12.63
CA ALA A 48 -4.13 0.37 12.55
C ALA A 48 -3.66 -0.36 11.29
N LEU A 49 -3.09 0.37 10.33
CA LEU A 49 -2.76 -0.18 9.03
C LEU A 49 -1.29 -0.56 8.91
N LYS A 50 -1.06 -1.64 8.17
CA LYS A 50 0.26 -2.01 7.72
C LYS A 50 0.50 -1.49 6.31
N ALA A 51 -0.44 -1.78 5.40
CA ALA A 51 -0.31 -1.40 4.01
C ALA A 51 -1.66 -1.52 3.29
N VAL A 52 -1.74 -0.89 2.12
CA VAL A 52 -2.91 -0.98 1.25
C VAL A 52 -2.43 -1.55 -0.08
N PHE A 53 -3.00 -2.66 -0.49
CA PHE A 53 -2.62 -3.34 -1.73
C PHE A 53 -3.60 -2.98 -2.83
N PHE A 54 -3.07 -2.53 -3.97
CA PHE A 54 -3.85 -2.16 -5.14
C PHE A 54 -3.75 -3.29 -6.15
N PRO A 55 -4.79 -4.13 -6.27
CA PRO A 55 -4.75 -5.24 -7.23
C PRO A 55 -4.58 -4.72 -8.66
N ARG A 56 -3.91 -5.51 -9.47
CA ARG A 56 -3.69 -5.15 -10.86
C ARG A 56 -5.01 -5.27 -11.62
N MET A 57 -5.40 -4.20 -12.28
CA MET A 57 -6.68 -4.13 -13.00
C MET A 57 -6.50 -4.12 -14.51
N VAL A 58 -5.26 -4.01 -15.01
CA VAL A 58 -4.96 -3.96 -16.44
C VAL A 58 -3.77 -4.87 -16.72
N PRO A 59 -3.53 -5.25 -17.99
CA PRO A 59 -2.33 -6.04 -18.31
C PRO A 59 -1.06 -5.35 -17.84
N VAL A 60 -0.05 -6.16 -17.49
CA VAL A 60 1.20 -5.62 -16.93
C VAL A 60 1.82 -4.57 -17.85
N GLU A 61 1.73 -4.77 -19.18
CA GLU A 61 2.34 -3.84 -20.12
C GLU A 61 1.67 -2.46 -20.12
N GLN A 62 0.48 -2.32 -19.53
CA GLN A 62 -0.22 -1.06 -19.44
C GLN A 62 0.00 -0.34 -18.12
N LEU A 63 0.73 -0.97 -17.21
CA LEU A 63 0.99 -0.34 -15.90
C LEU A 63 2.03 0.74 -16.04
N GLU A 64 1.92 1.73 -15.15
CA GLU A 64 2.91 2.78 -15.04
C GLU A 64 4.28 2.17 -14.74
N GLU A 65 5.34 2.71 -15.37
CA GLU A 65 6.68 2.23 -15.11
C GLU A 65 7.10 2.57 -13.68
N PRO A 66 7.74 1.61 -12.99
CA PRO A 66 8.23 1.91 -11.64
C PRO A 66 9.30 3.00 -11.69
N HIS A 67 9.29 3.83 -10.66
CA HIS A 67 10.31 4.87 -10.54
C HIS A 67 10.77 4.96 -9.09
N GLY A 68 11.93 5.57 -8.88
CA GLY A 68 12.53 5.68 -7.58
C GLY A 68 13.67 4.70 -7.43
N SER A 69 14.00 4.35 -6.20
CA SER A 69 15.10 3.45 -5.87
C SER A 69 14.57 2.08 -5.50
N LEU A 70 15.38 1.05 -5.78
CA LEU A 70 15.03 -0.29 -5.35
C LEU A 70 15.25 -0.39 -3.84
N ILE A 71 14.23 -0.81 -3.11
CA ILE A 71 14.29 -0.91 -1.67
C ILE A 71 13.70 -2.24 -1.19
N ALA A 72 14.12 -2.64 0.00
CA ALA A 72 13.53 -3.75 0.72
C ALA A 72 12.91 -3.19 2.00
N VAL A 73 11.64 -3.42 2.19
CA VAL A 73 10.90 -2.95 3.37
C VAL A 73 10.63 -4.14 4.26
N GLU A 74 11.15 -4.10 5.48
CA GLU A 74 10.82 -5.09 6.48
C GLU A 74 9.81 -4.50 7.44
N PHE A 75 8.67 -5.15 7.57
CA PHE A 75 7.61 -4.72 8.47
C PHE A 75 7.85 -5.24 9.88
N ALA A 76 7.18 -4.63 10.85
CA ALA A 76 7.33 -5.02 12.25
C ALA A 76 6.95 -6.49 12.51
N ASP A 77 6.10 -7.07 11.66
CA ASP A 77 5.72 -8.47 11.79
C ASP A 77 6.70 -9.43 11.09
N GLY A 78 7.77 -8.90 10.50
CA GLY A 78 8.82 -9.70 9.87
C GLY A 78 8.66 -9.90 8.38
N GLU A 79 7.53 -9.52 7.80
CA GLU A 79 7.37 -9.64 6.34
C GLU A 79 8.30 -8.68 5.62
N VAL A 80 8.89 -9.12 4.50
CA VAL A 80 9.75 -8.28 3.68
C VAL A 80 9.13 -8.15 2.30
N ILE A 81 8.98 -6.89 1.83
CA ILE A 81 8.49 -6.61 0.50
C ILE A 81 9.55 -5.78 -0.22
N ARG A 82 9.92 -6.23 -1.42
CA ARG A 82 10.92 -5.53 -2.23
C ARG A 82 10.26 -4.90 -3.43
N GLY A 83 10.75 -3.72 -3.77
CA GLY A 83 10.21 -3.01 -4.93
C GLY A 83 10.88 -1.68 -5.10
N THR A 84 10.30 -0.84 -5.95
CA THR A 84 10.84 0.46 -6.29
C THR A 84 9.96 1.55 -5.70
N ALA A 85 10.58 2.54 -5.07
CA ALA A 85 9.82 3.62 -4.43
C ALA A 85 10.64 4.89 -4.36
N THR A 86 9.94 6.03 -4.31
CA THR A 86 10.54 7.30 -3.96
C THR A 86 10.27 7.47 -2.47
N TYR A 87 11.25 7.07 -1.67
CA TYR A 87 11.09 7.03 -0.23
C TYR A 87 11.44 8.36 0.42
N ASN A 88 10.54 8.85 1.27
CA ASN A 88 10.76 10.05 2.06
C ASN A 88 10.57 9.67 3.54
N PRO A 89 11.64 9.71 4.35
CA PRO A 89 11.54 9.27 5.74
C PRO A 89 10.62 10.15 6.60
N GLU A 90 10.27 11.35 6.13
CA GLU A 90 9.38 12.24 6.87
C GLU A 90 7.91 12.03 6.51
N ALA A 91 7.63 11.27 5.46
CA ALA A 91 6.25 11.03 5.07
C ALA A 91 5.64 9.93 5.93
N SER A 92 4.32 10.01 6.16
CA SER A 92 3.60 9.01 6.93
C SER A 92 3.40 7.71 6.15
N GLY A 93 3.58 7.74 4.85
CA GLY A 93 3.53 6.56 4.00
C GLY A 93 4.01 6.89 2.60
N PHE A 94 4.18 5.86 1.77
CA PHE A 94 4.63 6.06 0.40
C PHE A 94 4.17 4.89 -0.46
N PHE A 95 4.15 5.12 -1.77
CA PHE A 95 3.81 4.07 -2.74
C PHE A 95 5.05 3.30 -3.12
N LEU A 96 4.91 1.98 -3.17
CA LEU A 96 5.96 1.06 -3.58
C LEU A 96 5.44 0.24 -4.75
N PHE A 97 6.27 0.13 -5.81
CA PHE A 97 5.96 -0.73 -6.95
C PHE A 97 6.65 -2.07 -6.70
N PRO A 98 5.88 -3.13 -6.39
CA PRO A 98 6.52 -4.41 -6.05
C PRO A 98 7.26 -4.98 -7.26
N LEU A 99 8.27 -5.80 -7.00
CA LEU A 99 9.03 -6.43 -8.08
C LEU A 99 8.14 -7.29 -8.96
N ASP A 100 7.21 -8.03 -8.33
CA ASP A 100 6.25 -8.83 -9.07
C ASP A 100 4.92 -8.09 -9.10
N ARG A 101 4.55 -7.58 -10.27
CA ARG A 101 3.35 -6.79 -10.43
C ARG A 101 2.21 -7.59 -11.06
N SER A 102 2.32 -8.92 -11.07
CA SER A 102 1.30 -9.75 -11.68
C SER A 102 -0.01 -9.74 -10.89
N LYS A 103 0.06 -9.53 -9.58
CA LYS A 103 -1.12 -9.49 -8.71
C LYS A 103 -1.46 -8.09 -8.28
N ASN A 104 -0.48 -7.32 -7.85
CA ASN A 104 -0.69 -5.97 -7.34
C ASN A 104 0.14 -5.00 -8.16
N GLU A 105 -0.48 -3.91 -8.57
CA GLU A 105 0.24 -2.92 -9.36
C GLU A 105 1.07 -1.99 -8.48
N ARG A 106 0.63 -1.75 -7.25
CA ARG A 106 1.35 -0.91 -6.29
C ARG A 106 0.84 -1.19 -4.89
N ILE A 107 1.60 -0.73 -3.91
CA ILE A 107 1.28 -0.92 -2.50
C ILE A 107 1.54 0.40 -1.79
N PHE A 108 0.56 0.89 -1.03
CA PHE A 108 0.79 2.03 -0.16
C PHE A 108 1.28 1.49 1.18
N VAL A 109 2.48 1.89 1.58
CA VAL A 109 3.13 1.38 2.79
C VAL A 109 3.02 2.42 3.89
N VAL A 110 2.52 2.03 5.05
CA VAL A 110 2.42 2.93 6.20
C VAL A 110 3.75 2.90 6.94
N ARG A 111 4.37 4.08 7.09
CA ARG A 111 5.72 4.17 7.64
C ARG A 111 5.84 3.58 9.04
N ASP A 112 4.87 3.84 9.91
CA ASP A 112 4.97 3.38 11.30
C ASP A 112 4.82 1.86 11.45
N ALA A 113 4.42 1.16 10.40
CA ALA A 113 4.36 -0.30 10.39
C ALA A 113 5.69 -0.93 9.97
N ILE A 114 6.67 -0.12 9.59
CA ILE A 114 7.96 -0.58 9.07
C ILE A 114 8.97 -0.69 10.19
N ALA A 115 9.66 -1.84 10.25
CA ALA A 115 10.78 -2.01 11.17
C ALA A 115 12.08 -1.46 10.57
N SER A 116 12.31 -1.70 9.28
CA SER A 116 13.52 -1.19 8.63
C SER A 116 13.33 -1.09 7.13
N ILE A 117 14.11 -0.22 6.51
CA ILE A 117 14.16 -0.08 5.05
C ILE A 117 15.62 -0.13 4.63
N GLU A 118 15.89 -0.95 3.62
CA GLU A 118 17.23 -1.05 3.05
C GLU A 118 17.14 -0.58 1.61
N VAL A 119 17.97 0.42 1.27
CA VAL A 119 18.04 0.91 -0.10
C VAL A 119 19.12 0.11 -0.81
N GLU A 120 18.74 -0.57 -1.88
CA GLU A 120 19.68 -1.39 -2.63
C GLU A 120 20.35 -0.54 -3.70
N LYS A 121 21.65 -0.66 -3.78
CA LYS A 121 22.43 0.05 -4.80
C LYS A 121 22.71 -0.89 -5.94
N LEU A 122 22.56 -0.36 -7.13
CA LEU A 122 22.91 -1.12 -8.33
C LEU A 122 24.40 -0.99 -8.62
#